data_c37ad03f4aeb8ee8edc5a04b52b1bb7b
#
_entry.id   c37ad03f4aeb8ee8edc5a04b52b1bb7b
#
_cell.length_a   1.000
_cell.length_b   1.000
_cell.length_c   1.000
_cell.angle_alpha   90.00
_cell.angle_beta   90.00
_cell.angle_gamma   90.00
#
_symmetry.space_group_name_H-M   'P 1'
#
loop_
_entity.id
_entity.type
_entity.pdbx_description
1 polymer ?
#
loop_
_entity_poly.entity_id
_entity_poly.type
_entity_poly.pdbx_seq_one_letter_code
_entity_poly.pdbx_strand_id
1 'polypeptide(L)'
;MDYIKGLQQALDYIETHLTDEIDYNLIANRAYSSRYQFQRIFGVLCGMTLGEYIRCRRMTLAGAELRRGDIKVIDAALKYGYDSPDSFAKAFLKFHGVTPSAARDPNVMLRSFSRLSVRILLEGGNDMNYRIYEMPKTEFLGYKKHFTGIPGDRLAQESHFFVTTRPKQYVLQGLMNDPDTHYEIVTNIDENGFDFYIAVPVNDAMRARDALDTALTEGTADWFERFTIENQTYVIFETERSQAPTEEFLDLRKKIITEWLPSSGYMLTDAPEIAVGHWYRKPNQKQRYYEVWIPVEKQS
;
A
#
# COMPACT_ATOMS: atom_id res chain seq x y z
N MET A 1 -24.40 -6.59 0.08
CA MET A 1 -23.61 -6.70 -1.18
C MET A 1 -22.51 -7.73 -0.93
N ASP A 2 -22.35 -8.71 -1.79
CA ASP A 2 -21.40 -9.82 -1.50
C ASP A 2 -19.98 -9.42 -1.98
N TYR A 3 -19.28 -8.65 -1.15
CA TYR A 3 -17.92 -8.17 -1.43
C TYR A 3 -16.94 -9.32 -1.73
N ILE A 4 -17.07 -10.44 -1.01
CA ILE A 4 -16.24 -11.64 -1.21
C ILE A 4 -16.42 -12.21 -2.61
N LYS A 5 -17.68 -12.28 -3.07
CA LYS A 5 -18.00 -12.71 -4.43
C LYS A 5 -17.45 -11.74 -5.48
N GLY A 6 -17.56 -10.43 -5.22
CA GLY A 6 -17.00 -9.41 -6.10
C GLY A 6 -15.47 -9.53 -6.21
N LEU A 7 -14.77 -9.73 -5.09
CA LEU A 7 -13.32 -9.94 -5.10
C LEU A 7 -12.93 -11.20 -5.89
N GLN A 8 -13.64 -12.31 -5.72
CA GLN A 8 -13.39 -13.53 -6.51
C GLN A 8 -13.62 -13.27 -8.01
N GLN A 9 -14.69 -12.57 -8.39
CA GLN A 9 -14.98 -12.23 -9.78
C GLN A 9 -13.89 -11.32 -10.39
N ALA A 10 -13.35 -10.38 -9.60
CA ALA A 10 -12.24 -9.54 -10.02
C ALA A 10 -10.97 -10.37 -10.27
N LEU A 11 -10.63 -11.30 -9.37
CA LEU A 11 -9.49 -12.21 -9.54
C LEU A 11 -9.66 -13.14 -10.74
N ASP A 12 -10.86 -13.68 -10.97
CA ASP A 12 -11.15 -14.53 -12.12
C ASP A 12 -11.01 -13.78 -13.45
N TYR A 13 -11.47 -12.53 -13.49
CA TYR A 13 -11.28 -11.66 -14.64
C TYR A 13 -9.80 -11.45 -14.94
N ILE A 14 -9.00 -11.10 -13.95
CA ILE A 14 -7.56 -10.91 -14.11
C ILE A 14 -6.91 -12.16 -14.70
N GLU A 15 -7.18 -13.33 -14.12
CA GLU A 15 -6.57 -14.58 -14.56
C GLU A 15 -6.94 -15.00 -15.99
N THR A 16 -8.14 -14.61 -16.44
CA THR A 16 -8.59 -14.91 -17.80
C THR A 16 -8.09 -13.89 -18.84
N HIS A 17 -7.57 -12.73 -18.40
CA HIS A 17 -7.13 -11.66 -19.30
C HIS A 17 -5.62 -11.31 -19.12
N LEU A 18 -4.82 -12.25 -18.59
CA LEU A 18 -3.40 -12.01 -18.36
C LEU A 18 -2.61 -11.74 -19.66
N THR A 19 -3.11 -12.17 -20.80
CA THR A 19 -2.50 -11.94 -22.13
C THR A 19 -3.09 -10.76 -22.88
N ASP A 20 -4.11 -10.13 -22.32
CA ASP A 20 -4.82 -9.02 -22.93
C ASP A 20 -4.44 -7.69 -22.24
N GLU A 21 -4.92 -6.58 -22.79
CA GLU A 21 -4.93 -5.31 -22.07
C GLU A 21 -5.91 -5.39 -20.91
N ILE A 22 -5.44 -5.09 -19.69
CA ILE A 22 -6.25 -5.19 -18.46
C ILE A 22 -6.87 -3.84 -18.14
N ASP A 23 -8.21 -3.81 -18.09
CA ASP A 23 -8.97 -2.65 -17.63
C ASP A 23 -9.14 -2.69 -16.10
N TYR A 24 -8.37 -1.84 -15.39
CA TYR A 24 -8.42 -1.73 -13.93
C TYR A 24 -9.76 -1.19 -13.40
N ASN A 25 -10.47 -0.38 -14.18
CA ASN A 25 -11.81 0.09 -13.79
C ASN A 25 -12.82 -1.07 -13.83
N LEU A 26 -12.73 -1.93 -14.85
CA LEU A 26 -13.58 -3.11 -14.95
C LEU A 26 -13.33 -4.09 -13.79
N ILE A 27 -12.07 -4.24 -13.38
CA ILE A 27 -11.73 -5.06 -12.20
C ILE A 27 -12.42 -4.49 -10.95
N ALA A 28 -12.26 -3.21 -10.70
CA ALA A 28 -12.85 -2.54 -9.53
C ALA A 28 -14.38 -2.59 -9.54
N ASN A 29 -15.00 -2.36 -10.69
CA ASN A 29 -16.45 -2.46 -10.86
C ASN A 29 -17.00 -3.85 -10.54
N ARG A 30 -16.27 -4.93 -10.84
CA ARG A 30 -16.64 -6.30 -10.46
C ARG A 30 -16.64 -6.51 -8.95
N ALA A 31 -15.79 -5.79 -8.24
CA ALA A 31 -15.74 -5.78 -6.78
C ALA A 31 -16.65 -4.70 -6.16
N TYR A 32 -17.49 -4.03 -6.94
CA TYR A 32 -18.40 -2.96 -6.49
C TYR A 32 -17.68 -1.81 -5.78
N SER A 33 -16.50 -1.43 -6.25
CA SER A 33 -15.66 -0.39 -5.65
C SER A 33 -15.09 0.56 -6.69
N SER A 34 -14.60 1.72 -6.27
CA SER A 34 -13.76 2.57 -7.13
C SER A 34 -12.41 1.89 -7.38
N ARG A 35 -11.70 2.33 -8.44
CA ARG A 35 -10.35 1.84 -8.75
C ARG A 35 -9.41 2.07 -7.56
N TYR A 36 -9.47 3.23 -6.93
CA TYR A 36 -8.64 3.57 -5.78
C TYR A 36 -8.93 2.66 -4.57
N GLN A 37 -10.19 2.48 -4.23
CA GLN A 37 -10.60 1.61 -3.12
C GLN A 37 -10.19 0.16 -3.36
N PHE A 38 -10.40 -0.36 -4.58
CA PHE A 38 -9.99 -1.73 -4.93
C PHE A 38 -8.48 -1.92 -4.76
N GLN A 39 -7.68 -1.01 -5.31
CA GLN A 39 -6.22 -1.04 -5.17
C GLN A 39 -5.79 -1.03 -3.70
N ARG A 40 -6.39 -0.17 -2.89
CA ARG A 40 -6.11 -0.07 -1.45
C ARG A 40 -6.45 -1.36 -0.72
N ILE A 41 -7.65 -1.89 -0.91
CA ILE A 41 -8.09 -3.13 -0.26
C ILE A 41 -7.21 -4.30 -0.72
N PHE A 42 -6.95 -4.42 -2.02
CA PHE A 42 -6.07 -5.44 -2.55
C PHE A 42 -4.66 -5.35 -1.93
N GLY A 43 -4.12 -4.14 -1.82
CA GLY A 43 -2.83 -3.89 -1.17
C GLY A 43 -2.80 -4.32 0.29
N VAL A 44 -3.85 -4.04 1.07
CA VAL A 44 -3.97 -4.45 2.48
C VAL A 44 -4.05 -5.97 2.60
N LEU A 45 -4.90 -6.62 1.78
CA LEU A 45 -5.14 -8.06 1.88
C LEU A 45 -3.97 -8.89 1.34
N CYS A 46 -3.36 -8.46 0.24
CA CYS A 46 -2.34 -9.23 -0.48
C CYS A 46 -0.91 -8.76 -0.21
N GLY A 47 -0.73 -7.59 0.41
CA GLY A 47 0.57 -7.00 0.69
C GLY A 47 1.33 -6.50 -0.55
N MET A 48 0.68 -6.44 -1.73
CA MET A 48 1.28 -6.01 -2.99
C MET A 48 0.27 -5.24 -3.84
N THR A 49 0.75 -4.47 -4.82
CA THR A 49 -0.15 -3.80 -5.77
C THR A 49 -0.75 -4.79 -6.77
N LEU A 50 -1.88 -4.41 -7.35
CA LEU A 50 -2.56 -5.22 -8.36
C LEU A 50 -1.70 -5.44 -9.59
N GLY A 51 -0.99 -4.40 -10.06
CA GLY A 51 -0.08 -4.51 -11.20
C GLY A 51 1.11 -5.43 -10.94
N GLU A 52 1.59 -5.48 -9.70
CA GLU A 52 2.64 -6.44 -9.31
C GLU A 52 2.15 -7.88 -9.33
N TYR A 53 0.94 -8.12 -8.84
CA TYR A 53 0.30 -9.43 -8.96
C TYR A 53 0.22 -9.86 -10.42
N ILE A 54 -0.32 -9.00 -11.29
CA ILE A 54 -0.46 -9.26 -12.73
C ILE A 54 0.90 -9.55 -13.36
N ARG A 55 1.92 -8.74 -13.06
CA ARG A 55 3.30 -8.96 -13.55
C ARG A 55 3.85 -10.32 -13.12
N CYS A 56 3.73 -10.67 -11.85
CA CYS A 56 4.20 -11.96 -11.32
C CYS A 56 3.49 -13.15 -12.00
N ARG A 57 2.19 -13.03 -12.24
CA ARG A 57 1.41 -14.06 -12.94
C ARG A 57 1.82 -14.18 -14.40
N ARG A 58 1.95 -13.05 -15.12
CA ARG A 58 2.44 -12.99 -16.50
C ARG A 58 3.82 -13.62 -16.64
N MET A 59 4.78 -13.29 -15.76
CA MET A 59 6.12 -13.89 -15.78
C MET A 59 6.08 -15.40 -15.53
N THR A 60 5.24 -15.87 -14.61
CA THR A 60 5.07 -17.30 -14.33
C THR A 60 4.59 -18.06 -15.57
N LEU A 61 3.57 -17.54 -16.26
CA LEU A 61 3.03 -18.16 -17.46
C LEU A 61 4.03 -18.11 -18.64
N ALA A 62 4.70 -16.97 -18.83
CA ALA A 62 5.74 -16.81 -19.83
C ALA A 62 6.90 -17.80 -19.62
N GLY A 63 7.33 -17.98 -18.37
CA GLY A 63 8.36 -18.97 -18.03
C GLY A 63 7.96 -20.39 -18.37
N ALA A 64 6.72 -20.77 -18.09
CA ALA A 64 6.19 -22.07 -18.44
C ALA A 64 6.10 -22.32 -19.95
N GLU A 65 5.67 -21.33 -20.73
CA GLU A 65 5.60 -21.42 -22.21
C GLU A 65 6.99 -21.47 -22.85
N LEU A 66 7.93 -20.63 -22.40
CA LEU A 66 9.30 -20.64 -22.90
C LEU A 66 9.98 -21.99 -22.62
N ARG A 67 9.75 -22.59 -21.45
CA ARG A 67 10.27 -23.91 -21.09
C ARG A 67 9.76 -25.03 -21.99
N ARG A 68 8.48 -25.00 -22.35
CA ARG A 68 7.92 -25.96 -23.32
C ARG A 68 8.45 -25.77 -24.74
N GLY A 69 9.07 -24.63 -25.03
CA GLY A 69 9.53 -24.30 -26.36
C GLY A 69 8.44 -23.81 -27.33
N ASP A 70 7.23 -23.61 -26.84
CA ASP A 70 6.04 -23.29 -27.62
C ASP A 70 6.06 -21.88 -28.20
N ILE A 71 6.89 -20.97 -27.66
CA ILE A 71 6.89 -19.57 -28.03
C ILE A 71 8.31 -19.00 -28.16
N LYS A 72 8.53 -18.06 -29.11
CA LYS A 72 9.78 -17.27 -29.17
C LYS A 72 9.78 -16.17 -28.11
N VAL A 73 10.97 -15.70 -27.71
CA VAL A 73 11.11 -14.65 -26.69
C VAL A 73 10.40 -13.35 -27.09
N ILE A 74 10.49 -12.98 -28.39
CA ILE A 74 9.84 -11.78 -28.91
C ILE A 74 8.31 -11.91 -28.87
N ASP A 75 7.78 -13.06 -29.21
CA ASP A 75 6.34 -13.31 -29.19
C ASP A 75 5.81 -13.39 -27.75
N ALA A 76 6.60 -13.95 -26.82
CA ALA A 76 6.29 -13.94 -25.40
C ALA A 76 6.26 -12.51 -24.84
N ALA A 77 7.20 -11.64 -25.23
CA ALA A 77 7.18 -10.24 -24.82
C ALA A 77 5.88 -9.55 -25.19
N LEU A 78 5.48 -9.65 -26.45
CA LEU A 78 4.22 -9.06 -26.95
C LEU A 78 2.99 -9.67 -26.27
N LYS A 79 2.93 -11.00 -26.19
CA LYS A 79 1.81 -11.72 -25.55
C LYS A 79 1.57 -11.32 -24.11
N TYR A 80 2.62 -11.04 -23.34
CA TYR A 80 2.52 -10.68 -21.94
C TYR A 80 2.59 -9.17 -21.68
N GLY A 81 2.33 -8.35 -22.73
CA GLY A 81 2.10 -6.91 -22.62
C GLY A 81 3.37 -6.08 -22.43
N TYR A 82 4.48 -6.49 -23.07
CA TYR A 82 5.72 -5.73 -23.13
C TYR A 82 5.95 -5.14 -24.51
N ASP A 83 6.27 -3.86 -24.57
CA ASP A 83 6.50 -3.13 -25.83
C ASP A 83 7.82 -3.53 -26.52
N SER A 84 8.74 -4.15 -25.76
CA SER A 84 10.02 -4.59 -26.32
C SER A 84 10.54 -5.89 -25.67
N PRO A 85 11.26 -6.71 -26.45
CA PRO A 85 11.94 -7.89 -25.90
C PRO A 85 12.94 -7.57 -24.80
N ASP A 86 13.57 -6.38 -24.83
CA ASP A 86 14.54 -5.96 -23.81
C ASP A 86 13.87 -5.64 -22.46
N SER A 87 12.74 -4.94 -22.47
CA SER A 87 11.96 -4.67 -21.26
C SER A 87 11.42 -5.97 -20.67
N PHE A 88 10.93 -6.88 -21.52
CA PHE A 88 10.52 -8.22 -21.09
C PHE A 88 11.69 -9.00 -20.48
N ALA A 89 12.85 -9.03 -21.14
CA ALA A 89 14.01 -9.79 -20.67
C ALA A 89 14.50 -9.27 -19.31
N LYS A 90 14.49 -7.96 -19.08
CA LYS A 90 14.81 -7.35 -17.77
C LYS A 90 13.82 -7.76 -16.68
N ALA A 91 12.51 -7.69 -16.97
CA ALA A 91 11.46 -8.08 -16.03
C ALA A 91 11.51 -9.59 -15.75
N PHE A 92 11.75 -10.41 -16.76
CA PHE A 92 11.88 -11.86 -16.65
C PHE A 92 13.10 -12.24 -15.80
N LEU A 93 14.27 -11.63 -16.07
CA LEU A 93 15.48 -11.83 -15.27
C LEU A 93 15.26 -11.41 -13.81
N LYS A 94 14.62 -10.26 -13.59
CA LYS A 94 14.28 -9.80 -12.23
C LYS A 94 13.39 -10.80 -11.49
N PHE A 95 12.41 -11.40 -12.17
CA PHE A 95 11.47 -12.32 -11.56
C PHE A 95 12.04 -13.73 -11.38
N HIS A 96 12.64 -14.31 -12.43
CA HIS A 96 13.11 -15.70 -12.43
C HIS A 96 14.57 -15.89 -11.99
N GLY A 97 15.37 -14.81 -11.98
CA GLY A 97 16.81 -14.87 -11.74
C GLY A 97 17.62 -15.38 -12.95
N VAL A 98 16.97 -15.69 -14.05
CA VAL A 98 17.57 -16.19 -15.29
C VAL A 98 17.01 -15.49 -16.53
N THR A 99 17.73 -15.53 -17.65
CA THR A 99 17.25 -14.95 -18.90
C THR A 99 16.14 -15.78 -19.56
N PRO A 100 15.28 -15.17 -20.41
CA PRO A 100 14.25 -15.92 -21.15
C PRO A 100 14.80 -17.07 -21.99
N SER A 101 15.98 -16.89 -22.58
CA SER A 101 16.63 -17.95 -23.38
C SER A 101 17.10 -19.11 -22.49
N ALA A 102 17.66 -18.82 -21.32
CA ALA A 102 18.09 -19.84 -20.36
C ALA A 102 16.90 -20.63 -19.77
N ALA A 103 15.72 -20.04 -19.70
CA ALA A 103 14.52 -20.70 -19.19
C ALA A 103 14.09 -21.94 -20.01
N ARG A 104 14.59 -22.09 -21.25
CA ARG A 104 14.34 -23.25 -22.11
C ARG A 104 15.04 -24.52 -21.66
N ASP A 105 16.13 -24.37 -20.89
CA ASP A 105 16.84 -25.53 -20.33
C ASP A 105 16.00 -26.13 -19.19
N PRO A 106 15.60 -27.42 -19.27
CA PRO A 106 14.80 -28.09 -18.25
C PRO A 106 15.47 -28.15 -16.87
N ASN A 107 16.80 -28.04 -16.81
CA ASN A 107 17.56 -28.08 -15.56
C ASN A 107 17.57 -26.71 -14.83
N VAL A 108 17.18 -25.65 -15.49
CA VAL A 108 17.10 -24.31 -14.87
C VAL A 108 15.88 -24.22 -13.97
N MET A 109 16.04 -23.77 -12.75
CA MET A 109 14.91 -23.50 -11.85
C MET A 109 14.21 -22.21 -12.22
N LEU A 110 12.88 -22.26 -12.39
CA LEU A 110 12.05 -21.10 -12.60
C LEU A 110 11.21 -20.83 -11.36
N ARG A 111 11.11 -19.55 -11.00
CA ARG A 111 10.19 -19.07 -9.97
C ARG A 111 8.75 -19.16 -10.48
N SER A 112 7.82 -19.58 -9.63
CA SER A 112 6.39 -19.58 -9.90
C SER A 112 5.66 -18.77 -8.85
N PHE A 113 4.74 -17.94 -9.28
CA PHE A 113 3.82 -17.21 -8.43
C PHE A 113 2.42 -17.79 -8.59
N SER A 114 1.86 -18.34 -7.52
CA SER A 114 0.55 -19.00 -7.58
C SER A 114 -0.58 -18.00 -7.78
N ARG A 115 -1.66 -18.47 -8.42
CA ARG A 115 -2.91 -17.72 -8.51
C ARG A 115 -3.46 -17.46 -7.10
N LEU A 116 -3.95 -16.24 -6.87
CA LEU A 116 -4.72 -15.92 -5.68
C LEU A 116 -6.11 -16.57 -5.75
N SER A 117 -6.61 -17.03 -4.63
CA SER A 117 -7.98 -17.53 -4.47
C SER A 117 -8.56 -17.02 -3.16
N VAL A 118 -9.82 -16.62 -3.18
CA VAL A 118 -10.54 -16.25 -1.98
C VAL A 118 -10.93 -17.52 -1.23
N ARG A 119 -10.60 -17.59 0.06
CA ARG A 119 -11.05 -18.65 0.95
C ARG A 119 -11.85 -18.01 2.07
N ILE A 120 -13.04 -18.58 2.35
CA ILE A 120 -13.85 -18.14 3.47
C ILE A 120 -13.39 -18.91 4.69
N LEU A 121 -12.89 -18.18 5.69
CA LEU A 121 -12.63 -18.68 7.02
C LEU A 121 -13.58 -17.93 7.94
N LEU A 122 -14.32 -18.67 8.78
CA LEU A 122 -15.17 -18.03 9.79
C LEU A 122 -14.29 -17.65 10.98
N GLU A 123 -13.87 -16.44 10.98
CA GLU A 123 -13.17 -15.77 12.07
C GLU A 123 -13.98 -14.53 12.45
N GLY A 124 -13.83 -14.03 13.67
CA GLY A 124 -14.55 -12.86 14.13
C GLY A 124 -15.22 -13.08 15.49
N GLY A 125 -16.15 -12.21 15.83
CA GLY A 125 -16.73 -12.16 17.16
C GLY A 125 -15.82 -11.46 18.18
N ASN A 126 -14.79 -10.78 17.70
CA ASN A 126 -13.92 -9.96 18.52
C ASN A 126 -14.52 -8.56 18.68
N ASP A 127 -14.45 -8.00 19.89
CA ASP A 127 -14.80 -6.62 20.11
C ASP A 127 -13.75 -5.71 19.46
N MET A 128 -14.19 -4.81 18.59
CA MET A 128 -13.35 -3.79 17.99
C MET A 128 -13.80 -2.41 18.46
N ASN A 129 -12.99 -1.78 19.29
CA ASN A 129 -13.25 -0.43 19.74
C ASN A 129 -12.81 0.57 18.67
N TYR A 130 -13.70 1.52 18.37
CA TYR A 130 -13.39 2.59 17.42
C TYR A 130 -14.01 3.91 17.84
N ARG A 131 -13.49 5.01 17.32
CA ARG A 131 -14.11 6.33 17.41
C ARG A 131 -14.26 6.95 16.03
N ILE A 132 -15.23 7.82 15.88
CA ILE A 132 -15.45 8.59 14.65
C ILE A 132 -14.84 9.97 14.86
N TYR A 133 -14.12 10.45 13.87
CA TYR A 133 -13.51 11.76 13.85
C TYR A 133 -13.81 12.48 12.54
N GLU A 134 -14.48 13.62 12.63
CA GLU A 134 -14.68 14.51 11.49
C GLU A 134 -13.47 15.43 11.41
N MET A 135 -12.49 15.05 10.61
CA MET A 135 -11.28 15.82 10.41
C MET A 135 -11.61 17.03 9.51
N PRO A 136 -11.41 18.26 9.99
CA PRO A 136 -11.53 19.43 9.14
C PRO A 136 -10.42 19.42 8.07
N LYS A 137 -10.56 20.28 7.06
CA LYS A 137 -9.49 20.53 6.10
C LYS A 137 -8.18 20.80 6.86
N THR A 138 -7.20 19.93 6.66
CA THR A 138 -5.95 19.94 7.43
C THR A 138 -4.76 19.99 6.50
N GLU A 139 -3.88 20.95 6.72
CA GLU A 139 -2.59 21.04 6.06
C GLU A 139 -1.57 20.19 6.81
N PHE A 140 -0.77 19.44 6.09
CA PHE A 140 0.34 18.65 6.59
C PHE A 140 1.67 19.13 6.02
N LEU A 141 2.72 19.02 6.82
CA LEU A 141 4.11 19.18 6.41
C LEU A 141 4.78 17.82 6.48
N GLY A 142 5.42 17.40 5.40
CA GLY A 142 6.04 16.08 5.36
C GLY A 142 6.97 15.89 4.20
N TYR A 143 7.44 14.68 4.05
CA TYR A 143 8.21 14.21 2.90
C TYR A 143 7.74 12.83 2.52
N LYS A 144 7.88 12.49 1.25
CA LYS A 144 7.37 11.23 0.71
C LYS A 144 8.42 10.40 -0.01
N LYS A 145 8.06 9.18 -0.23
CA LYS A 145 8.67 8.28 -1.21
C LYS A 145 7.60 7.48 -1.92
N HIS A 146 7.77 7.32 -3.22
CA HIS A 146 6.96 6.40 -3.99
C HIS A 146 7.50 4.98 -3.81
N PHE A 147 6.65 4.08 -3.31
CA PHE A 147 6.97 2.66 -3.12
C PHE A 147 6.38 1.81 -4.22
N THR A 148 7.19 0.89 -4.74
CA THR A 148 6.82 -0.11 -5.75
C THR A 148 7.36 -1.47 -5.34
N GLY A 149 6.91 -2.54 -5.97
CA GLY A 149 7.47 -3.86 -5.79
C GLY A 149 6.64 -4.80 -4.90
N ILE A 150 6.90 -6.08 -4.99
CA ILE A 150 6.28 -7.10 -4.14
C ILE A 150 6.77 -6.96 -2.69
N PRO A 151 6.06 -7.53 -1.68
CA PRO A 151 6.38 -7.31 -0.27
C PRO A 151 7.85 -7.54 0.11
N GLY A 152 8.49 -8.58 -0.43
CA GLY A 152 9.90 -8.87 -0.14
C GLY A 152 10.87 -7.80 -0.65
N ASP A 153 10.65 -7.31 -1.86
CA ASP A 153 11.47 -6.24 -2.46
C ASP A 153 11.19 -4.89 -1.79
N ARG A 154 9.94 -4.66 -1.40
CA ARG A 154 9.48 -3.41 -0.78
C ARG A 154 10.01 -3.25 0.64
N LEU A 155 10.08 -4.31 1.43
CA LEU A 155 10.59 -4.28 2.80
C LEU A 155 12.00 -3.68 2.88
N ALA A 156 12.88 -4.01 1.92
CA ALA A 156 14.22 -3.42 1.85
C ALA A 156 14.16 -1.91 1.54
N GLN A 157 13.26 -1.48 0.65
CA GLN A 157 13.06 -0.06 0.32
C GLN A 157 12.52 0.72 1.51
N GLU A 158 11.54 0.17 2.23
CA GLU A 158 10.95 0.76 3.43
C GLU A 158 12.00 0.91 4.54
N SER A 159 12.73 -0.16 4.84
CA SER A 159 13.80 -0.14 5.84
C SER A 159 14.87 0.90 5.50
N HIS A 160 15.30 0.96 4.25
CA HIS A 160 16.24 1.98 3.78
C HIS A 160 15.68 3.39 3.91
N PHE A 161 14.41 3.62 3.54
CA PHE A 161 13.76 4.91 3.67
C PHE A 161 13.73 5.40 5.12
N PHE A 162 13.26 4.57 6.06
CA PHE A 162 13.19 4.93 7.47
C PHE A 162 14.58 5.22 8.08
N VAL A 163 15.60 4.46 7.69
CA VAL A 163 16.97 4.67 8.20
C VAL A 163 17.59 5.95 7.64
N THR A 164 17.50 6.17 6.33
CA THR A 164 18.15 7.28 5.64
C THR A 164 17.47 8.63 5.89
N THR A 165 16.18 8.62 6.20
CA THR A 165 15.39 9.84 6.48
C THR A 165 15.27 10.17 7.97
N ARG A 166 15.96 9.45 8.85
CA ARG A 166 15.91 9.68 10.30
C ARG A 166 16.18 11.13 10.72
N PRO A 167 17.11 11.89 10.11
CA PRO A 167 17.27 13.31 10.41
C PRO A 167 16.01 14.12 10.13
N LYS A 168 15.30 13.85 9.02
CA LYS A 168 14.03 14.50 8.69
C LYS A 168 12.95 14.20 9.72
N GLN A 169 12.86 12.94 10.18
CA GLN A 169 11.92 12.54 11.24
C GLN A 169 12.16 13.33 12.52
N TYR A 170 13.40 13.48 12.94
CA TYR A 170 13.73 14.27 14.15
C TYR A 170 13.35 15.75 14.01
N VAL A 171 13.52 16.34 12.83
CA VAL A 171 13.09 17.73 12.58
C VAL A 171 11.55 17.83 12.72
N LEU A 172 10.79 16.98 12.04
CA LEU A 172 9.32 16.97 12.14
C LEU A 172 8.84 16.76 13.58
N GLN A 173 9.41 15.78 14.28
CA GLN A 173 9.10 15.53 15.70
C GLN A 173 9.42 16.73 16.59
N GLY A 174 10.52 17.44 16.30
CA GLY A 174 10.89 18.64 17.04
C GLY A 174 9.93 19.82 16.86
N LEU A 175 9.16 19.84 15.77
CA LEU A 175 8.14 20.86 15.51
C LEU A 175 6.85 20.59 16.29
N MET A 176 6.59 19.36 16.70
CA MET A 176 5.38 18.96 17.39
C MET A 176 5.46 19.22 18.89
N ASN A 177 4.31 19.48 19.51
CA ASN A 177 4.18 19.51 20.98
C ASN A 177 4.33 18.11 21.59
N ASP A 178 3.91 17.07 20.85
CA ASP A 178 4.16 15.67 21.19
C ASP A 178 5.20 15.07 20.23
N PRO A 179 6.48 15.06 20.63
CA PRO A 179 7.56 14.58 19.76
C PRO A 179 7.61 13.05 19.59
N ASP A 180 6.80 12.32 20.33
CA ASP A 180 6.69 10.87 20.21
C ASP A 180 5.61 10.43 19.18
N THR A 181 4.85 11.40 18.63
CA THR A 181 3.81 11.16 17.63
C THR A 181 4.28 11.53 16.22
N HIS A 182 3.93 10.71 15.23
CA HIS A 182 4.13 11.01 13.81
C HIS A 182 2.99 10.42 12.98
N TYR A 183 2.80 10.97 11.78
CA TYR A 183 1.76 10.57 10.85
C TYR A 183 2.39 9.90 9.63
N GLU A 184 1.92 8.72 9.32
CA GLU A 184 2.22 7.94 8.12
C GLU A 184 1.00 7.99 7.21
N ILE A 185 1.11 8.61 6.03
CA ILE A 185 -0.04 8.88 5.17
C ILE A 185 0.18 8.24 3.82
N VAL A 186 -0.75 7.40 3.40
CA VAL A 186 -0.72 6.72 2.11
C VAL A 186 -1.66 7.42 1.14
N THR A 187 -1.10 7.84 0.00
CA THR A 187 -1.82 8.55 -1.07
C THR A 187 -1.47 7.98 -2.44
N ASN A 188 -2.18 8.41 -3.48
CA ASN A 188 -1.86 8.11 -4.88
C ASN A 188 -1.66 6.60 -5.14
N ILE A 189 -2.54 5.77 -4.58
CA ILE A 189 -2.49 4.33 -4.78
C ILE A 189 -2.96 4.00 -6.20
N ASP A 190 -2.08 3.35 -6.97
CA ASP A 190 -2.41 2.82 -8.29
C ASP A 190 -1.85 1.40 -8.49
N GLU A 191 -1.92 0.87 -9.69
CA GLU A 191 -1.41 -0.45 -10.03
C GLU A 191 0.12 -0.58 -9.95
N ASN A 192 0.86 0.54 -9.91
CA ASN A 192 2.32 0.55 -9.89
C ASN A 192 2.89 0.71 -8.49
N GLY A 193 2.17 1.44 -7.62
CA GLY A 193 2.65 1.71 -6.28
C GLY A 193 1.75 2.65 -5.49
N PHE A 194 2.37 3.33 -4.56
CA PHE A 194 1.72 4.35 -3.74
C PHE A 194 2.74 5.35 -3.20
N ASP A 195 2.29 6.56 -2.91
CA ASP A 195 3.08 7.55 -2.21
C ASP A 195 2.88 7.38 -0.70
N PHE A 196 3.99 7.30 0.01
CA PHE A 196 4.02 7.17 1.46
C PHE A 196 4.70 8.40 2.05
N TYR A 197 3.95 9.12 2.87
CA TYR A 197 4.43 10.29 3.60
C TYR A 197 4.76 9.95 5.05
N ILE A 198 5.84 10.55 5.56
CA ILE A 198 6.00 10.82 6.99
C ILE A 198 5.76 12.31 7.16
N ALA A 199 4.76 12.68 7.99
CA ALA A 199 4.26 14.04 8.08
C ALA A 199 3.84 14.42 9.49
N VAL A 200 3.54 15.70 9.68
CA VAL A 200 2.93 16.28 10.88
C VAL A 200 1.87 17.30 10.47
N PRO A 201 0.76 17.45 11.21
CA PRO A 201 -0.23 18.46 10.90
C PRO A 201 0.31 19.87 11.20
N VAL A 202 0.07 20.81 10.30
CA VAL A 202 0.40 22.22 10.47
C VAL A 202 -0.76 22.89 11.19
N ASN A 203 -0.60 23.13 12.47
CA ASN A 203 -1.61 23.77 13.31
C ASN A 203 -0.97 24.76 14.28
N ASP A 204 -1.78 25.44 15.08
CA ASP A 204 -1.31 26.44 16.05
C ASP A 204 -0.47 25.87 17.21
N ALA A 205 -0.51 24.56 17.39
CA ALA A 205 0.29 23.84 18.38
C ALA A 205 1.71 23.50 17.86
N MET A 206 2.00 23.74 16.57
CA MET A 206 3.28 23.44 15.95
C MET A 206 4.37 24.40 16.47
N ARG A 207 5.43 23.85 17.02
CA ARG A 207 6.58 24.63 17.49
C ARG A 207 7.33 25.25 16.31
N ALA A 208 7.86 26.44 16.56
CA ALA A 208 8.73 27.16 15.61
C ALA A 208 8.13 27.32 14.21
N ARG A 209 6.80 27.47 14.12
CA ARG A 209 6.08 27.63 12.86
C ARG A 209 6.67 28.76 12.00
N ASP A 210 6.92 29.94 12.59
CA ASP A 210 7.44 31.09 11.86
C ASP A 210 8.86 30.85 11.31
N ALA A 211 9.70 30.17 12.08
CA ALA A 211 11.06 29.81 11.64
C ALA A 211 11.02 28.79 10.49
N LEU A 212 10.08 27.86 10.53
CA LEU A 212 9.88 26.89 9.45
C LEU A 212 9.33 27.55 8.21
N ASP A 213 8.35 28.44 8.33
CA ASP A 213 7.78 29.17 7.21
C ASP A 213 8.84 30.04 6.52
N THR A 214 9.73 30.67 7.29
CA THR A 214 10.88 31.39 6.76
C THR A 214 11.83 30.46 6.01
N ALA A 215 12.22 29.34 6.59
CA ALA A 215 13.14 28.38 5.97
C ALA A 215 12.57 27.77 4.68
N LEU A 216 11.28 27.48 4.62
CA LEU A 216 10.58 26.99 3.42
C LEU A 216 10.53 28.07 2.33
N THR A 217 10.27 29.34 2.72
CA THR A 217 10.20 30.47 1.78
C THR A 217 11.57 30.79 1.20
N GLU A 218 12.62 30.69 1.98
CA GLU A 218 14.01 30.93 1.56
C GLU A 218 14.63 29.76 0.78
N GLY A 219 13.89 28.65 0.57
CA GLY A 219 14.38 27.46 -0.13
C GLY A 219 15.46 26.68 0.63
N THR A 220 15.63 26.96 1.92
CA THR A 220 16.61 26.28 2.77
C THR A 220 16.06 24.97 3.36
N ALA A 221 14.77 24.71 3.18
CA ALA A 221 14.07 23.52 3.67
C ALA A 221 13.51 22.65 2.53
N ASP A 222 14.30 22.36 1.49
CA ASP A 222 13.94 21.45 0.37
C ASP A 222 13.60 20.02 0.82
N TRP A 223 13.69 19.76 2.10
CA TRP A 223 13.44 18.45 2.67
C TRP A 223 11.96 18.10 2.78
N PHE A 224 11.09 19.10 2.82
CA PHE A 224 9.67 18.96 3.14
C PHE A 224 8.79 19.63 2.10
N GLU A 225 7.59 19.09 1.95
CA GLU A 225 6.52 19.71 1.16
C GLU A 225 5.25 19.82 2.00
N ARG A 226 4.41 20.80 1.65
CA ARG A 226 3.09 20.96 2.24
C ARG A 226 2.05 20.32 1.35
N PHE A 227 1.08 19.67 1.95
CA PHE A 227 -0.07 19.13 1.25
C PHE A 227 -1.31 19.20 2.15
N THR A 228 -2.48 19.14 1.54
CA THR A 228 -3.74 19.31 2.26
C THR A 228 -4.60 18.07 2.08
N ILE A 229 -5.22 17.63 3.17
CA ILE A 229 -6.32 16.67 3.14
C ILE A 229 -7.60 17.47 3.40
N GLU A 230 -8.57 17.33 2.51
CA GLU A 230 -9.87 18.01 2.61
C GLU A 230 -10.69 17.42 3.77
N ASN A 231 -11.81 18.09 4.11
CA ASN A 231 -12.73 17.61 5.15
C ASN A 231 -13.07 16.14 4.93
N GLN A 232 -12.85 15.32 5.94
CA GLN A 232 -13.06 13.87 5.82
C GLN A 232 -13.49 13.26 7.14
N THR A 233 -14.46 12.35 7.09
CA THR A 233 -14.83 11.52 8.23
C THR A 233 -13.90 10.31 8.29
N TYR A 234 -13.26 10.12 9.43
CA TYR A 234 -12.43 8.96 9.72
C TYR A 234 -13.05 8.10 10.81
N VAL A 235 -12.95 6.79 10.65
CA VAL A 235 -13.10 5.85 11.75
C VAL A 235 -11.71 5.46 12.22
N ILE A 236 -11.45 5.58 13.51
CA ILE A 236 -10.14 5.42 14.11
C ILE A 236 -10.15 4.20 15.04
N PHE A 237 -9.22 3.30 14.80
CA PHE A 237 -8.95 2.13 15.62
C PHE A 237 -7.56 2.23 16.24
N GLU A 238 -7.34 1.57 17.37
CA GLU A 238 -6.04 1.53 18.03
C GLU A 238 -5.53 0.09 18.11
N THR A 239 -4.22 -0.09 17.92
CA THR A 239 -3.58 -1.37 18.21
C THR A 239 -3.42 -1.58 19.70
N GLU A 240 -3.18 -2.82 20.12
CA GLU A 240 -2.68 -3.10 21.46
C GLU A 240 -1.34 -2.38 21.70
N ARG A 241 -1.06 -2.10 22.98
CA ARG A 241 0.21 -1.49 23.37
C ARG A 241 1.29 -2.56 23.41
N SER A 242 2.36 -2.33 22.67
CA SER A 242 3.52 -3.23 22.65
C SER A 242 4.84 -2.45 22.49
N GLN A 243 5.96 -3.15 22.53
CA GLN A 243 7.26 -2.53 22.26
C GLN A 243 7.47 -2.23 20.78
N ALA A 244 6.87 -3.03 19.90
CA ALA A 244 6.99 -2.92 18.45
C ALA A 244 5.65 -3.33 17.79
N PRO A 245 4.64 -2.43 17.74
CA PRO A 245 3.27 -2.75 17.35
C PRO A 245 3.06 -2.90 15.82
N THR A 246 4.08 -3.29 15.08
CA THR A 246 4.01 -3.36 13.61
C THR A 246 3.16 -4.53 13.11
N GLU A 247 3.28 -5.69 13.75
CA GLU A 247 2.46 -6.87 13.38
C GLU A 247 1.00 -6.63 13.74
N GLU A 248 0.74 -6.10 14.94
CA GLU A 248 -0.59 -5.72 15.41
C GLU A 248 -1.24 -4.69 14.49
N PHE A 249 -0.46 -3.74 13.97
CA PHE A 249 -0.92 -2.75 12.98
C PHE A 249 -1.35 -3.40 11.67
N LEU A 250 -0.55 -4.30 11.12
CA LEU A 250 -0.88 -4.99 9.86
C LEU A 250 -2.13 -5.89 10.03
N ASP A 251 -2.25 -6.59 11.15
CA ASP A 251 -3.39 -7.44 11.44
C ASP A 251 -4.66 -6.63 11.68
N LEU A 252 -4.56 -5.51 12.40
CA LEU A 252 -5.69 -4.60 12.62
C LEU A 252 -6.24 -4.07 11.29
N ARG A 253 -5.38 -3.63 10.38
CA ARG A 253 -5.81 -3.16 9.05
C ARG A 253 -6.59 -4.23 8.28
N LYS A 254 -6.14 -5.49 8.34
CA LYS A 254 -6.86 -6.61 7.70
C LYS A 254 -8.23 -6.83 8.36
N LYS A 255 -8.28 -6.88 9.69
CA LYS A 255 -9.53 -7.05 10.45
C LYS A 255 -10.54 -5.92 10.18
N ILE A 256 -10.08 -4.67 10.08
CA ILE A 256 -10.96 -3.55 9.72
C ILE A 256 -11.65 -3.82 8.38
N ILE A 257 -10.91 -4.26 7.38
CA ILE A 257 -11.44 -4.51 6.03
C ILE A 257 -12.31 -5.77 5.96
N THR A 258 -11.93 -6.83 6.68
CA THR A 258 -12.60 -8.14 6.56
C THR A 258 -13.72 -8.37 7.55
N GLU A 259 -13.64 -7.77 8.74
CA GLU A 259 -14.59 -8.03 9.84
C GLU A 259 -15.49 -6.82 10.12
N TRP A 260 -14.89 -5.61 10.28
CA TRP A 260 -15.64 -4.44 10.68
C TRP A 260 -16.38 -3.77 9.50
N LEU A 261 -15.69 -3.46 8.41
CA LEU A 261 -16.25 -2.69 7.31
C LEU A 261 -17.51 -3.34 6.69
N PRO A 262 -17.58 -4.66 6.47
CA PRO A 262 -18.76 -5.29 5.86
C PRO A 262 -20.05 -5.15 6.65
N SER A 263 -19.96 -4.97 7.98
CA SER A 263 -21.09 -4.87 8.91
C SER A 263 -21.29 -3.49 9.52
N SER A 264 -20.42 -2.53 9.19
CA SER A 264 -20.36 -1.24 9.87
C SER A 264 -21.44 -0.23 9.44
N GLY A 265 -22.04 -0.41 8.25
CA GLY A 265 -22.89 0.61 7.62
C GLY A 265 -22.11 1.79 7.04
N TYR A 266 -20.79 1.66 6.88
CA TYR A 266 -19.91 2.62 6.24
C TYR A 266 -19.35 2.09 4.93
N MET A 267 -18.95 3.02 4.05
CA MET A 267 -18.18 2.74 2.82
C MET A 267 -16.85 3.49 2.90
N LEU A 268 -15.83 2.95 2.25
CA LEU A 268 -14.56 3.63 2.08
C LEU A 268 -14.73 4.82 1.15
N THR A 269 -14.00 5.90 1.41
CA THR A 269 -13.83 7.00 0.45
C THR A 269 -12.44 6.93 -0.22
N ASP A 270 -12.22 7.72 -1.25
CA ASP A 270 -10.93 7.81 -1.96
C ASP A 270 -9.93 8.75 -1.24
N ALA A 271 -10.24 9.21 -0.03
CA ALA A 271 -9.33 9.99 0.78
C ALA A 271 -8.16 9.13 1.33
N PRO A 272 -7.04 9.76 1.71
CA PRO A 272 -5.88 9.07 2.23
C PRO A 272 -6.15 8.27 3.51
N GLU A 273 -5.54 7.10 3.63
CA GLU A 273 -5.43 6.38 4.91
C GLU A 273 -4.30 7.01 5.73
N ILE A 274 -4.53 7.19 7.04
CA ILE A 274 -3.57 7.75 7.96
C ILE A 274 -3.28 6.72 9.05
N ALA A 275 -2.01 6.47 9.33
CA ALA A 275 -1.56 5.80 10.53
C ALA A 275 -0.88 6.82 11.45
N VAL A 276 -1.28 6.86 12.71
CA VAL A 276 -0.64 7.73 13.69
C VAL A 276 0.17 6.86 14.65
N GLY A 277 1.48 6.94 14.55
CA GLY A 277 2.40 6.19 15.38
C GLY A 277 2.74 6.93 16.66
N HIS A 278 2.50 6.29 17.81
CA HIS A 278 2.88 6.78 19.14
C HIS A 278 4.11 6.01 19.62
N TRP A 279 5.29 6.56 19.33
CA TRP A 279 6.58 5.87 19.53
C TRP A 279 7.33 6.35 20.75
N TYR A 280 6.72 6.14 21.93
CA TYR A 280 7.32 6.53 23.22
C TYR A 280 8.75 6.01 23.38
N ARG A 281 9.62 6.88 23.90
CA ARG A 281 11.02 6.55 24.24
C ARG A 281 11.12 5.81 25.57
N LYS A 282 12.29 5.30 25.91
CA LYS A 282 12.52 4.69 27.23
C LYS A 282 12.23 5.72 28.33
N PRO A 283 11.60 5.31 29.46
CA PRO A 283 11.25 3.93 29.83
C PRO A 283 9.90 3.43 29.26
N ASN A 284 9.11 4.27 28.57
CA ASN A 284 7.73 4.01 28.17
C ASN A 284 7.56 3.26 26.84
N GLN A 285 8.63 2.66 26.32
CA GLN A 285 8.59 2.00 24.99
C GLN A 285 7.58 0.85 24.86
N LYS A 286 7.13 0.24 25.99
CA LYS A 286 6.08 -0.79 25.99
C LYS A 286 4.67 -0.23 25.79
N GLN A 287 4.51 1.08 25.81
CA GLN A 287 3.24 1.79 25.59
C GLN A 287 3.05 2.24 24.14
N ARG A 288 3.93 1.83 23.23
CA ARG A 288 3.82 2.17 21.80
C ARG A 288 2.59 1.54 21.22
N TYR A 289 1.93 2.28 20.32
CA TYR A 289 0.77 1.81 19.57
C TYR A 289 0.61 2.63 18.29
N TYR A 290 -0.24 2.12 17.40
CA TYR A 290 -0.73 2.85 16.24
C TYR A 290 -2.21 3.15 16.35
N GLU A 291 -2.62 4.31 15.86
CA GLU A 291 -3.97 4.55 15.41
C GLU A 291 -4.06 4.29 13.91
N VAL A 292 -5.11 3.61 13.49
CA VAL A 292 -5.42 3.37 12.07
C VAL A 292 -6.66 4.18 11.73
N TRP A 293 -6.49 5.20 10.90
CA TRP A 293 -7.55 6.12 10.50
C TRP A 293 -8.03 5.74 9.10
N ILE A 294 -9.23 5.20 9.00
CA ILE A 294 -9.84 4.76 7.76
C ILE A 294 -10.85 5.81 7.30
N PRO A 295 -10.67 6.42 6.11
CA PRO A 295 -11.60 7.40 5.59
C PRO A 295 -12.88 6.71 5.11
N VAL A 296 -14.02 7.20 5.61
CA VAL A 296 -15.32 6.58 5.36
C VAL A 296 -16.43 7.62 5.13
N GLU A 297 -17.52 7.14 4.54
CA GLU A 297 -18.82 7.81 4.50
C GLU A 297 -19.92 6.82 4.90
N LYS A 298 -21.06 7.32 5.38
CA LYS A 298 -22.21 6.46 5.71
C LYS A 298 -22.84 5.91 4.44
N GLN A 299 -23.18 4.62 4.46
CA GLN A 299 -24.03 4.04 3.43
C GLN A 299 -25.40 4.70 3.49
N SER A 300 -25.86 5.21 2.35
CA SER A 300 -27.20 5.81 2.17
C SER A 300 -28.28 4.74 2.12
#